data_74b98efa2ce6789bee964694e1147709
#
_entry.id   74b98efa2ce6789bee964694e1147709
#
_cell.length_a   1.000
_cell.length_b   1.000
_cell.length_c   1.000
_cell.angle_alpha   90.00
_cell.angle_beta   90.00
_cell.angle_gamma   90.00
#
_symmetry.space_group_name_H-M   'P 1'
#
loop_
_entity.id
_entity.type
_entity.pdbx_description
1 polymer ?
#
loop_
_entity_poly.entity_id
_entity_poly.type
_entity_poly.pdbx_seq_one_letter_code
_entity_poly.pdbx_strand_id
1 'polypeptide(L)'
;MSLERALELAERGRGTTYPNPVVGAVVVRDGEVVGEGWHERKGEPHAEVIALQAAGERARGATLFVTIEPCAHHGTTPPCTEAVLAAGVAKVVAGSLDPNPEAGGGLEVLRRAGVEVEQADSFEARAQNEAWRTWVAGKRPFVVLKLGLTLDGRVAVPGARWITGEQSRHRVHELRAHMDAVAVGMGTVRTDDPQLTARGVDAVKQPRRLAFGRRPMPPGVRLELRTGALADELAALAKEGVQSLLLEGGATLAESFLREDLVDKVMLFVAPTIGRNGPAFAPKLLAPIQLRRFTAEQVGDDLMLSGYIHEP
;
A
#
# COMPACT_ATOMS: atom_id res chain seq x y z
N MET A 1 -6.82 20.54 -7.25
CA MET A 1 -8.07 20.13 -7.96
C MET A 1 -7.83 19.07 -9.04
N SER A 2 -7.07 19.29 -10.10
CA SER A 2 -6.96 18.29 -11.19
C SER A 2 -6.16 17.04 -10.85
N LEU A 3 -5.07 17.14 -10.07
CA LEU A 3 -4.33 15.98 -9.59
C LEU A 3 -5.13 15.20 -8.53
N GLU A 4 -5.82 15.87 -7.64
CA GLU A 4 -6.74 15.24 -6.67
C GLU A 4 -7.83 14.45 -7.40
N ARG A 5 -8.39 15.01 -8.48
CA ARG A 5 -9.37 14.31 -9.31
C ARG A 5 -8.78 13.07 -9.99
N ALA A 6 -7.54 13.14 -10.47
CA ALA A 6 -6.84 11.98 -11.00
C ALA A 6 -6.64 10.90 -9.93
N LEU A 7 -6.32 11.26 -8.69
CA LEU A 7 -6.22 10.33 -7.56
C LEU A 7 -7.56 9.65 -7.25
N GLU A 8 -8.67 10.39 -7.25
CA GLU A 8 -10.02 9.81 -7.07
C GLU A 8 -10.36 8.80 -8.17
N LEU A 9 -10.04 9.13 -9.42
CA LEU A 9 -10.28 8.23 -10.55
C LEU A 9 -9.44 6.96 -10.45
N ALA A 10 -8.18 7.06 -10.05
CA ALA A 10 -7.29 5.92 -9.88
C ALA A 10 -7.86 4.85 -8.93
N GLU A 11 -8.56 5.27 -7.85
CA GLU A 11 -9.17 4.34 -6.88
C GLU A 11 -10.19 3.39 -7.52
N ARG A 12 -10.81 3.77 -8.63
CA ARG A 12 -11.77 2.91 -9.35
C ARG A 12 -11.12 1.64 -9.93
N GLY A 13 -9.81 1.67 -10.17
CA GLY A 13 -9.02 0.53 -10.62
C GLY A 13 -8.56 -0.41 -9.50
N ARG A 14 -8.81 -0.06 -8.23
CA ARG A 14 -8.31 -0.84 -7.10
C ARG A 14 -8.91 -2.25 -7.07
N GLY A 15 -8.03 -3.24 -7.02
CA GLY A 15 -8.39 -4.66 -7.03
C GLY A 15 -8.50 -5.30 -8.41
N THR A 16 -8.55 -4.52 -9.52
CA THR A 16 -8.66 -5.04 -10.90
C THR A 16 -7.38 -4.89 -11.71
N THR A 17 -6.53 -3.92 -11.37
CA THR A 17 -5.28 -3.62 -12.10
C THR A 17 -4.12 -4.55 -11.75
N TYR A 18 -4.21 -5.27 -10.64
CA TYR A 18 -3.11 -6.12 -10.14
C TYR A 18 -2.46 -6.99 -11.23
N PRO A 19 -1.11 -7.06 -11.33
CA PRO A 19 -0.11 -6.50 -10.42
C PRO A 19 0.28 -5.04 -10.69
N ASN A 20 -0.38 -4.35 -11.65
CA ASN A 20 -0.11 -2.97 -12.01
C ASN A 20 -0.61 -1.99 -10.93
N PRO A 21 -0.04 -0.76 -10.88
CA PRO A 21 -0.55 0.27 -10.00
C PRO A 21 -1.94 0.76 -10.42
N VAL A 22 -2.65 1.39 -9.51
CA VAL A 22 -3.82 2.19 -9.86
C VAL A 22 -3.36 3.53 -10.39
N VAL A 23 -3.88 3.94 -11.55
CA VAL A 23 -3.51 5.18 -12.22
C VAL A 23 -4.77 5.90 -12.67
N GLY A 24 -4.80 7.21 -12.47
CA GLY A 24 -5.85 8.09 -12.98
C GLY A 24 -5.23 9.26 -13.73
N ALA A 25 -5.97 9.76 -14.72
CA ALA A 25 -5.56 10.84 -15.58
C ALA A 25 -6.72 11.81 -15.87
N VAL A 26 -6.39 13.11 -15.92
CA VAL A 26 -7.34 14.19 -16.21
C VAL A 26 -6.72 15.15 -17.22
N VAL A 27 -7.42 15.42 -18.30
CA VAL A 27 -7.03 16.42 -19.32
C VAL A 27 -7.80 17.71 -19.06
N VAL A 28 -7.06 18.82 -18.91
CA VAL A 28 -7.62 20.15 -18.64
C VAL A 28 -7.21 21.12 -19.74
N ARG A 29 -8.18 21.84 -20.30
CA ARG A 29 -7.96 22.92 -21.26
C ARG A 29 -8.73 24.15 -20.84
N ASP A 30 -8.06 25.29 -20.82
CA ASP A 30 -8.67 26.59 -20.48
C ASP A 30 -9.41 26.58 -19.14
N GLY A 31 -8.92 25.80 -18.16
CA GLY A 31 -9.53 25.62 -16.84
C GLY A 31 -10.67 24.62 -16.77
N GLU A 32 -11.09 24.03 -17.89
CA GLU A 32 -12.14 23.00 -17.96
C GLU A 32 -11.58 21.59 -18.07
N VAL A 33 -12.19 20.63 -17.37
CA VAL A 33 -11.92 19.20 -17.57
C VAL A 33 -12.53 18.76 -18.89
N VAL A 34 -11.67 18.30 -19.82
CA VAL A 34 -12.08 17.90 -21.17
C VAL A 34 -11.98 16.40 -21.40
N GLY A 35 -11.31 15.67 -20.53
CA GLY A 35 -11.21 14.21 -20.57
C GLY A 35 -10.76 13.65 -19.23
N GLU A 36 -11.28 12.48 -18.87
CA GLU A 36 -10.95 11.73 -17.67
C GLU A 36 -10.73 10.27 -18.00
N GLY A 37 -9.84 9.61 -17.28
CA GLY A 37 -9.58 8.17 -17.43
C GLY A 37 -8.89 7.57 -16.22
N TRP A 38 -9.01 6.28 -16.07
CA TRP A 38 -8.27 5.48 -15.09
C TRP A 38 -7.90 4.13 -15.71
N HIS A 39 -6.85 3.52 -15.19
CA HIS A 39 -6.49 2.16 -15.61
C HIS A 39 -7.52 1.18 -15.01
N GLU A 40 -8.36 0.61 -15.84
CA GLU A 40 -9.51 -0.20 -15.38
C GLU A 40 -9.08 -1.61 -14.99
N ARG A 41 -8.20 -2.22 -15.81
CA ARG A 41 -7.78 -3.61 -15.63
C ARG A 41 -6.44 -3.88 -16.30
N LYS A 42 -5.67 -4.83 -15.75
CA LYS A 42 -4.45 -5.32 -16.38
C LYS A 42 -4.67 -5.72 -17.85
N GLY A 43 -3.82 -5.22 -18.74
CA GLY A 43 -3.84 -5.50 -20.18
C GLY A 43 -4.75 -4.59 -20.99
N GLU A 44 -5.57 -3.76 -20.35
CA GLU A 44 -6.39 -2.72 -20.98
C GLU A 44 -5.62 -1.39 -21.10
N PRO A 45 -6.15 -0.40 -21.84
CA PRO A 45 -5.50 0.89 -22.01
C PRO A 45 -5.17 1.55 -20.66
N HIS A 46 -4.06 2.29 -20.62
CA HIS A 46 -3.68 3.06 -19.44
C HIS A 46 -4.55 4.32 -19.32
N ALA A 47 -4.57 4.90 -18.12
CA ALA A 47 -5.40 6.05 -17.77
C ALA A 47 -5.22 7.24 -18.73
N GLU A 48 -3.98 7.51 -19.13
CA GLU A 48 -3.63 8.60 -20.05
C GLU A 48 -4.32 8.42 -21.40
N VAL A 49 -4.27 7.20 -21.95
CA VAL A 49 -4.89 6.88 -23.24
C VAL A 49 -6.40 7.09 -23.20
N ILE A 50 -7.05 6.63 -22.13
CA ILE A 50 -8.49 6.79 -21.91
C ILE A 50 -8.86 8.26 -21.80
N ALA A 51 -8.12 9.03 -20.98
CA ALA A 51 -8.36 10.46 -20.78
C ALA A 51 -8.16 11.27 -22.07
N LEU A 52 -7.10 10.94 -22.85
CA LEU A 52 -6.82 11.61 -24.13
C LEU A 52 -7.88 11.29 -25.20
N GLN A 53 -8.34 10.05 -25.24
CA GLN A 53 -9.43 9.65 -26.15
C GLN A 53 -10.73 10.36 -25.79
N ALA A 54 -11.06 10.48 -24.49
CA ALA A 54 -12.23 11.23 -24.02
C ALA A 54 -12.15 12.73 -24.37
N ALA A 55 -10.95 13.31 -24.29
CA ALA A 55 -10.72 14.72 -24.64
C ALA A 55 -10.81 14.97 -26.17
N GLY A 56 -10.43 13.97 -26.99
CA GLY A 56 -10.39 14.10 -28.46
C GLY A 56 -9.53 15.29 -28.91
N GLU A 57 -10.00 16.07 -29.87
CA GLU A 57 -9.28 17.25 -30.39
C GLU A 57 -9.00 18.32 -29.32
N ARG A 58 -9.73 18.32 -28.21
CA ARG A 58 -9.51 19.26 -27.09
C ARG A 58 -8.26 18.95 -26.28
N ALA A 59 -7.64 17.76 -26.48
CA ALA A 59 -6.36 17.42 -25.87
C ALA A 59 -5.20 18.28 -26.42
N ARG A 60 -5.31 18.77 -27.66
CA ARG A 60 -4.26 19.59 -28.26
C ARG A 60 -4.08 20.92 -27.51
N GLY A 61 -2.86 21.17 -27.03
CA GLY A 61 -2.52 22.34 -26.23
C GLY A 61 -3.05 22.31 -24.81
N ALA A 62 -3.65 21.20 -24.36
CA ALA A 62 -4.15 21.02 -22.99
C ALA A 62 -3.03 20.62 -21.99
N THR A 63 -3.36 20.57 -20.71
CA THR A 63 -2.53 19.99 -19.64
C THR A 63 -3.08 18.63 -19.25
N LEU A 64 -2.24 17.61 -19.26
CA LEU A 64 -2.52 16.27 -18.72
C LEU A 64 -2.02 16.19 -17.27
N PHE A 65 -2.91 15.88 -16.34
CA PHE A 65 -2.58 15.51 -14.96
C PHE A 65 -2.67 13.98 -14.84
N VAL A 66 -1.64 13.35 -14.29
CA VAL A 66 -1.58 11.89 -14.12
C VAL A 66 -0.96 11.54 -12.78
N THR A 67 -1.43 10.49 -12.12
CA THR A 67 -0.97 10.13 -10.76
C THR A 67 0.45 9.58 -10.70
N ILE A 68 0.89 8.87 -11.77
CA ILE A 68 2.26 8.36 -11.96
C ILE A 68 2.73 8.82 -13.32
N GLU A 69 4.03 9.08 -13.51
CA GLU A 69 4.57 9.49 -14.81
C GLU A 69 4.18 8.52 -15.94
N PRO A 70 3.87 9.04 -17.15
CA PRO A 70 3.52 8.21 -18.30
C PRO A 70 4.66 7.24 -18.66
N CYS A 71 4.34 5.98 -18.90
CA CYS A 71 5.34 4.97 -19.25
C CYS A 71 6.03 5.27 -20.61
N ALA A 72 7.34 4.95 -20.69
CA ALA A 72 8.17 5.16 -21.87
C ALA A 72 8.56 3.84 -22.58
N HIS A 73 8.14 2.68 -22.08
CA HIS A 73 8.50 1.38 -22.61
C HIS A 73 7.33 0.71 -23.34
N HIS A 74 7.64 -0.14 -24.31
CA HIS A 74 6.68 -1.03 -24.93
C HIS A 74 6.47 -2.26 -24.04
N GLY A 75 5.28 -2.35 -23.43
CA GLY A 75 4.82 -3.50 -22.66
C GLY A 75 3.78 -4.31 -23.42
N THR A 76 2.68 -4.64 -22.76
CA THR A 76 1.49 -5.22 -23.40
C THR A 76 0.72 -4.18 -24.23
N THR A 77 0.93 -2.90 -23.95
CA THR A 77 0.38 -1.74 -24.66
C THR A 77 1.53 -0.84 -25.13
N PRO A 78 1.30 -0.01 -26.18
CA PRO A 78 2.27 1.01 -26.58
C PRO A 78 2.55 2.00 -25.42
N PRO A 79 3.73 2.68 -25.43
CA PRO A 79 4.07 3.68 -24.43
C PRO A 79 3.05 4.81 -24.34
N CYS A 80 2.66 5.22 -23.14
CA CYS A 80 1.76 6.36 -22.97
C CYS A 80 2.37 7.67 -23.46
N THR A 81 3.71 7.79 -23.45
CA THR A 81 4.41 8.94 -24.04
C THR A 81 4.08 9.14 -25.51
N GLU A 82 3.91 8.08 -26.29
CA GLU A 82 3.52 8.18 -27.71
C GLU A 82 2.09 8.73 -27.87
N ALA A 83 1.15 8.27 -27.04
CA ALA A 83 -0.22 8.78 -27.05
C ALA A 83 -0.29 10.26 -26.66
N VAL A 84 0.49 10.69 -25.65
CA VAL A 84 0.59 12.08 -25.21
C VAL A 84 1.13 12.98 -26.34
N LEU A 85 2.19 12.53 -27.03
CA LEU A 85 2.78 13.29 -28.13
C LEU A 85 1.83 13.36 -29.34
N ALA A 86 1.16 12.27 -29.69
CA ALA A 86 0.20 12.23 -30.79
C ALA A 86 -1.01 13.13 -30.54
N ALA A 87 -1.48 13.23 -29.29
CA ALA A 87 -2.56 14.11 -28.88
C ALA A 87 -2.19 15.61 -28.89
N GLY A 88 -0.88 15.94 -28.92
CA GLY A 88 -0.38 17.31 -28.94
C GLY A 88 -0.62 18.06 -27.63
N VAL A 89 -0.52 17.37 -26.52
CA VAL A 89 -0.58 17.94 -25.17
C VAL A 89 0.55 18.94 -24.96
N ALA A 90 0.26 20.11 -24.41
CA ALA A 90 1.28 21.15 -24.16
C ALA A 90 2.06 20.92 -22.85
N LYS A 91 1.38 20.39 -21.84
CA LYS A 91 1.98 20.18 -20.50
C LYS A 91 1.52 18.85 -19.88
N VAL A 92 2.44 18.19 -19.18
CA VAL A 92 2.14 17.01 -18.33
C VAL A 92 2.55 17.30 -16.89
N VAL A 93 1.64 17.09 -15.96
CA VAL A 93 1.87 17.17 -14.52
C VAL A 93 1.73 15.76 -13.93
N ALA A 94 2.84 15.17 -13.50
CA ALA A 94 2.85 13.86 -12.86
C ALA A 94 2.87 13.98 -11.34
N GLY A 95 1.98 13.25 -10.68
CA GLY A 95 1.89 13.20 -9.22
C GLY A 95 3.12 12.58 -8.58
N SER A 96 3.67 11.54 -9.19
CA SER A 96 4.92 10.89 -8.76
C SER A 96 5.69 10.30 -9.94
N LEU A 97 6.99 10.05 -9.76
CA LEU A 97 7.78 9.23 -10.68
C LEU A 97 7.42 7.75 -10.53
N ASP A 98 7.60 7.00 -11.61
CA ASP A 98 7.54 5.54 -11.59
C ASP A 98 8.86 4.99 -11.01
N PRO A 99 8.83 4.23 -9.89
CA PRO A 99 10.03 3.63 -9.31
C PRO A 99 10.54 2.42 -10.09
N ASN A 100 9.78 1.93 -11.11
CA ASN A 100 10.21 0.83 -11.95
C ASN A 100 11.24 1.33 -12.98
N PRO A 101 12.50 0.89 -12.89
CA PRO A 101 13.54 1.35 -13.83
C PRO A 101 13.27 0.96 -15.29
N GLU A 102 12.42 -0.06 -15.52
CA GLU A 102 12.04 -0.50 -16.86
C GLU A 102 10.93 0.37 -17.48
N ALA A 103 10.10 1.00 -16.65
CA ALA A 103 8.92 1.76 -17.08
C ALA A 103 9.09 3.27 -16.96
N GLY A 104 9.91 3.72 -16.03
CA GLY A 104 10.15 5.13 -15.73
C GLY A 104 10.87 5.91 -16.85
N GLY A 105 11.02 7.21 -16.63
CA GLY A 105 11.71 8.12 -17.57
C GLY A 105 10.78 8.75 -18.61
N GLY A 106 9.48 8.55 -18.51
CA GLY A 106 8.53 9.12 -19.45
C GLY A 106 8.49 10.64 -19.46
N LEU A 107 8.63 11.29 -18.31
CA LEU A 107 8.73 12.76 -18.26
C LEU A 107 9.95 13.29 -19.01
N GLU A 108 11.08 12.58 -18.96
CA GLU A 108 12.29 12.99 -19.70
C GLU A 108 12.09 12.80 -21.21
N VAL A 109 11.45 11.73 -21.65
CA VAL A 109 11.09 11.52 -23.08
C VAL A 109 10.19 12.66 -23.56
N LEU A 110 9.15 13.01 -22.81
CA LEU A 110 8.22 14.09 -23.16
C LEU A 110 8.91 15.45 -23.19
N ARG A 111 9.79 15.75 -22.21
CA ARG A 111 10.57 16.99 -22.15
C ARG A 111 11.46 17.15 -23.39
N ARG A 112 12.16 16.08 -23.81
CA ARG A 112 13.01 16.11 -25.02
C ARG A 112 12.19 16.31 -26.29
N ALA A 113 10.95 15.88 -26.32
CA ALA A 113 10.02 16.09 -27.43
C ALA A 113 9.35 17.49 -27.42
N GLY A 114 9.67 18.35 -26.44
CA GLY A 114 9.17 19.71 -26.36
C GLY A 114 7.88 19.90 -25.55
N VAL A 115 7.40 18.86 -24.84
CA VAL A 115 6.28 18.98 -23.93
C VAL A 115 6.77 19.59 -22.60
N GLU A 116 6.05 20.57 -22.06
CA GLU A 116 6.31 21.06 -20.72
C GLU A 116 6.00 19.95 -19.69
N VAL A 117 6.90 19.68 -18.75
CA VAL A 117 6.71 18.64 -17.74
C VAL A 117 6.94 19.17 -16.34
N GLU A 118 6.08 18.78 -15.43
CA GLU A 118 6.15 19.09 -14.00
C GLU A 118 6.02 17.80 -13.18
N GLN A 119 6.93 17.60 -12.24
CA GLN A 119 6.83 16.58 -11.22
C GLN A 119 6.29 17.23 -9.94
N ALA A 120 5.06 16.94 -9.58
CA ALA A 120 4.43 17.50 -8.37
C ALA A 120 4.96 16.89 -7.07
N ASP A 121 5.58 15.71 -7.15
CA ASP A 121 6.09 14.93 -6.00
C ASP A 121 5.10 14.81 -4.84
N SER A 122 3.83 14.53 -5.19
CA SER A 122 2.74 14.40 -4.22
C SER A 122 2.92 13.15 -3.36
N PHE A 123 2.88 13.34 -2.04
CA PHE A 123 2.85 12.22 -1.11
C PHE A 123 1.61 11.34 -1.34
N GLU A 124 0.45 11.92 -1.60
CA GLU A 124 -0.83 11.22 -1.84
C GLU A 124 -0.70 10.30 -3.06
N ALA A 125 -0.06 10.77 -4.13
CA ALA A 125 0.19 9.95 -5.33
C ALA A 125 1.13 8.77 -5.04
N ARG A 126 2.16 8.96 -4.21
CA ARG A 126 3.03 7.88 -3.78
C ARG A 126 2.30 6.91 -2.85
N ALA A 127 1.60 7.41 -1.83
CA ALA A 127 0.89 6.61 -0.84
C ALA A 127 -0.24 5.77 -1.45
N GLN A 128 -0.89 6.26 -2.51
CA GLN A 128 -1.93 5.52 -3.22
C GLN A 128 -1.44 4.17 -3.75
N ASN A 129 -0.17 4.08 -4.12
CA ASN A 129 0.48 2.88 -4.64
C ASN A 129 1.65 2.40 -3.77
N GLU A 130 1.62 2.66 -2.43
CA GLU A 130 2.72 2.37 -1.51
C GLU A 130 3.24 0.92 -1.59
N ALA A 131 2.32 -0.04 -1.67
CA ALA A 131 2.66 -1.46 -1.76
C ALA A 131 3.35 -1.81 -3.09
N TRP A 132 2.79 -1.37 -4.21
CA TRP A 132 3.35 -1.59 -5.53
C TRP A 132 4.74 -0.93 -5.68
N ARG A 133 4.90 0.30 -5.20
CA ARG A 133 6.17 1.04 -5.25
C ARG A 133 7.27 0.29 -4.51
N THR A 134 7.01 -0.14 -3.28
CA THR A 134 7.98 -0.92 -2.50
C THR A 134 8.30 -2.27 -3.16
N TRP A 135 7.27 -2.95 -3.69
CA TRP A 135 7.44 -4.24 -4.34
C TRP A 135 8.32 -4.15 -5.60
N VAL A 136 8.10 -3.13 -6.45
CA VAL A 136 8.86 -2.93 -7.68
C VAL A 136 10.29 -2.50 -7.39
N ALA A 137 10.49 -1.49 -6.52
CA ALA A 137 11.82 -0.95 -6.20
C ALA A 137 12.62 -1.87 -5.27
N GLY A 138 11.99 -2.37 -4.21
CA GLY A 138 12.63 -3.11 -3.13
C GLY A 138 12.63 -4.62 -3.30
N LYS A 139 11.86 -5.15 -4.27
CA LYS A 139 11.65 -6.60 -4.48
C LYS A 139 11.23 -7.35 -3.22
N ARG A 140 10.47 -6.66 -2.35
CA ARG A 140 9.84 -7.18 -1.14
C ARG A 140 8.44 -6.59 -0.98
N PRO A 141 7.52 -7.24 -0.24
CA PRO A 141 6.25 -6.64 0.11
C PRO A 141 6.43 -5.35 0.96
N PHE A 142 5.50 -4.42 0.82
CA PHE A 142 5.29 -3.33 1.76
C PHE A 142 4.69 -3.91 3.05
N VAL A 143 5.36 -3.68 4.18
CA VAL A 143 5.00 -4.27 5.46
C VAL A 143 4.31 -3.26 6.36
N VAL A 144 3.05 -3.52 6.69
CA VAL A 144 2.28 -2.76 7.69
C VAL A 144 2.26 -3.52 9.00
N LEU A 145 2.92 -3.01 10.01
CA LEU A 145 2.83 -3.54 11.37
C LEU A 145 1.56 -3.02 12.05
N LYS A 146 0.63 -3.91 12.34
CA LYS A 146 -0.60 -3.60 13.06
C LYS A 146 -0.60 -4.25 14.44
N LEU A 147 -0.85 -3.47 15.48
CA LEU A 147 -0.99 -3.96 16.85
C LEU A 147 -2.21 -3.35 17.56
N GLY A 148 -2.82 -4.13 18.47
CA GLY A 148 -3.72 -3.61 19.49
C GLY A 148 -2.94 -3.45 20.79
N LEU A 149 -3.04 -2.28 21.43
CA LEU A 149 -2.28 -1.92 22.63
C LEU A 149 -3.19 -1.36 23.72
N THR A 150 -2.78 -1.54 24.95
CA THR A 150 -3.26 -0.73 26.06
C THR A 150 -2.53 0.62 26.11
N LEU A 151 -3.03 1.60 26.90
CA LEU A 151 -2.38 2.91 27.09
C LEU A 151 -0.96 2.81 27.64
N ASP A 152 -0.66 1.76 28.42
CA ASP A 152 0.69 1.49 28.94
C ASP A 152 1.50 0.54 28.04
N GLY A 153 1.10 0.37 26.75
CA GLY A 153 1.85 -0.31 25.71
C GLY A 153 1.88 -1.84 25.83
N ARG A 154 0.83 -2.48 26.40
CA ARG A 154 0.75 -3.94 26.48
C ARG A 154 0.01 -4.52 25.26
N VAL A 155 0.54 -5.61 24.71
CA VAL A 155 -0.05 -6.32 23.56
C VAL A 155 -0.98 -7.46 23.99
N ALA A 156 -1.08 -7.75 25.28
CA ALA A 156 -2.03 -8.69 25.87
C ALA A 156 -2.34 -8.28 27.30
N VAL A 157 -3.56 -8.58 27.77
CA VAL A 157 -4.01 -8.37 29.14
C VAL A 157 -4.45 -9.71 29.71
N PRO A 158 -3.87 -10.18 30.84
CA PRO A 158 -4.25 -11.44 31.43
C PRO A 158 -5.76 -11.49 31.73
N GLY A 159 -6.42 -12.57 31.26
CA GLY A 159 -7.86 -12.77 31.43
C GLY A 159 -8.75 -12.03 30.43
N ALA A 160 -8.22 -11.14 29.61
CA ALA A 160 -8.97 -10.49 28.53
C ALA A 160 -8.68 -11.15 27.18
N ARG A 161 -9.74 -11.49 26.45
CA ARG A 161 -9.60 -12.01 25.08
C ARG A 161 -9.23 -10.90 24.09
N TRP A 162 -9.74 -9.71 24.28
CA TRP A 162 -9.56 -8.56 23.40
C TRP A 162 -9.10 -7.34 24.21
N ILE A 163 -8.17 -6.58 23.65
CA ILE A 163 -7.74 -5.29 24.18
C ILE A 163 -8.60 -4.19 23.57
N THR A 164 -8.79 -4.22 22.25
CA THR A 164 -9.46 -3.18 21.47
C THR A 164 -10.94 -3.47 21.27
N GLY A 165 -11.70 -2.39 21.04
CA GLY A 165 -13.14 -2.41 20.81
C GLY A 165 -13.55 -3.08 19.50
N GLU A 166 -14.86 -3.25 19.29
CA GLU A 166 -15.42 -3.91 18.11
C GLU A 166 -15.15 -3.15 16.82
N GLN A 167 -15.25 -1.82 16.85
CA GLN A 167 -15.00 -0.96 15.69
C GLN A 167 -13.54 -1.07 15.23
N SER A 168 -12.58 -1.11 16.15
CA SER A 168 -11.17 -1.35 15.82
C SER A 168 -10.96 -2.73 15.19
N ARG A 169 -11.62 -3.76 15.69
CA ARG A 169 -11.55 -5.10 15.10
C ARG A 169 -12.18 -5.14 13.70
N HIS A 170 -13.28 -4.42 13.48
CA HIS A 170 -13.87 -4.25 12.14
C HIS A 170 -12.89 -3.59 11.18
N ARG A 171 -12.25 -2.49 11.60
CA ARG A 171 -11.20 -1.80 10.83
C ARG A 171 -10.04 -2.73 10.44
N VAL A 172 -9.66 -3.65 11.32
CA VAL A 172 -8.65 -4.69 11.01
C VAL A 172 -9.14 -5.66 9.94
N HIS A 173 -10.41 -6.01 9.91
CA HIS A 173 -10.97 -6.83 8.83
C HIS A 173 -10.96 -6.09 7.47
N GLU A 174 -11.22 -4.78 7.46
CA GLU A 174 -11.07 -3.96 6.26
C GLU A 174 -9.61 -3.92 5.80
N LEU A 175 -8.64 -3.74 6.71
CA LEU A 175 -7.22 -3.80 6.38
C LEU A 175 -6.85 -5.14 5.74
N ARG A 176 -7.29 -6.26 6.32
CA ARG A 176 -7.03 -7.60 5.77
C ARG A 176 -7.61 -7.77 4.36
N ALA A 177 -8.77 -7.19 4.08
CA ALA A 177 -9.42 -7.26 2.77
C ALA A 177 -8.60 -6.60 1.65
N HIS A 178 -7.75 -5.61 2.01
CA HIS A 178 -6.92 -4.85 1.08
C HIS A 178 -5.48 -5.36 0.98
N MET A 179 -5.07 -6.32 1.83
CA MET A 179 -3.71 -6.87 1.83
C MET A 179 -3.60 -8.17 1.05
N ASP A 180 -2.43 -8.41 0.43
CA ASP A 180 -2.16 -9.68 -0.26
C ASP A 180 -1.89 -10.81 0.72
N ALA A 181 -1.26 -10.50 1.86
CA ALA A 181 -0.97 -11.47 2.90
C ALA A 181 -1.15 -10.87 4.30
N VAL A 182 -1.47 -11.74 5.25
CA VAL A 182 -1.53 -11.44 6.69
C VAL A 182 -0.66 -12.44 7.43
N ALA A 183 0.18 -11.98 8.34
CA ALA A 183 1.15 -12.81 9.04
C ALA A 183 1.09 -12.65 10.57
N VAL A 184 1.35 -13.76 11.26
CA VAL A 184 1.53 -13.82 12.72
C VAL A 184 2.77 -14.64 13.08
N GLY A 185 3.23 -14.52 14.32
CA GLY A 185 4.26 -15.41 14.87
C GLY A 185 3.70 -16.74 15.39
N MET A 186 4.54 -17.78 15.42
CA MET A 186 4.15 -19.10 15.97
C MET A 186 3.70 -19.05 17.43
N GLY A 187 4.09 -18.02 18.21
CA GLY A 187 3.53 -17.77 19.53
C GLY A 187 2.03 -17.51 19.46
N THR A 188 1.61 -16.53 18.66
CA THR A 188 0.20 -16.18 18.43
C THR A 188 -0.61 -17.36 17.87
N VAL A 189 -0.03 -18.14 16.94
CA VAL A 189 -0.70 -19.34 16.41
C VAL A 189 -1.08 -20.31 17.53
N ARG A 190 -0.20 -20.54 18.49
CA ARG A 190 -0.41 -21.51 19.58
C ARG A 190 -1.33 -21.02 20.68
N THR A 191 -1.34 -19.70 20.90
CA THR A 191 -2.13 -19.09 21.98
C THR A 191 -3.56 -18.81 21.52
N ASP A 192 -3.74 -18.34 20.28
CA ASP A 192 -4.98 -17.68 19.85
C ASP A 192 -5.70 -18.44 18.73
N ASP A 193 -5.07 -19.43 18.08
CA ASP A 193 -5.59 -20.13 16.88
C ASP A 193 -6.23 -19.14 15.87
N PRO A 194 -5.46 -18.17 15.36
CA PRO A 194 -6.00 -17.04 14.63
C PRO A 194 -6.45 -17.43 13.22
N GLN A 195 -7.65 -17.04 12.83
CA GLN A 195 -8.19 -17.31 11.50
C GLN A 195 -7.55 -16.44 10.39
N LEU A 196 -7.14 -15.21 10.69
CA LEU A 196 -6.51 -14.23 9.80
C LEU A 196 -7.30 -13.91 8.51
N THR A 197 -8.59 -14.21 8.49
CA THR A 197 -9.48 -13.93 7.35
C THR A 197 -10.09 -12.54 7.44
N ALA A 198 -10.42 -11.92 6.32
CA ALA A 198 -11.31 -10.77 6.23
C ALA A 198 -12.76 -11.25 6.37
N ARG A 199 -13.51 -10.71 7.35
CA ARG A 199 -14.91 -11.11 7.64
C ARG A 199 -15.75 -9.88 7.96
N GLY A 200 -17.02 -9.90 7.50
CA GLY A 200 -17.95 -8.80 7.74
C GLY A 200 -17.63 -7.52 6.98
N VAL A 201 -16.82 -7.64 5.92
CA VAL A 201 -16.39 -6.56 5.03
C VAL A 201 -16.38 -7.06 3.59
N ASP A 202 -16.49 -6.14 2.63
CA ASP A 202 -16.34 -6.47 1.22
C ASP A 202 -14.88 -6.78 0.92
N ALA A 203 -14.61 -8.01 0.52
CA ALA A 203 -13.28 -8.48 0.17
C ALA A 203 -13.29 -9.12 -1.21
N VAL A 204 -12.58 -8.55 -2.18
CA VAL A 204 -12.44 -9.11 -3.53
C VAL A 204 -11.75 -10.47 -3.48
N LYS A 205 -10.77 -10.62 -2.59
CA LYS A 205 -10.05 -11.87 -2.31
C LYS A 205 -9.72 -11.98 -0.83
N GLN A 206 -9.53 -13.21 -0.34
CA GLN A 206 -8.97 -13.43 0.99
C GLN A 206 -7.44 -13.31 0.92
N PRO A 207 -6.80 -12.69 1.93
CA PRO A 207 -5.35 -12.62 1.99
C PRO A 207 -4.74 -14.01 2.19
N ARG A 208 -3.52 -14.21 1.72
CA ARG A 208 -2.69 -15.35 2.13
C ARG A 208 -2.45 -15.27 3.64
N ARG A 209 -2.48 -16.39 4.32
CA ARG A 209 -2.41 -16.46 5.78
C ARG A 209 -1.13 -17.14 6.20
N LEU A 210 -0.21 -16.40 6.80
CA LEU A 210 1.16 -16.81 7.04
C LEU A 210 1.46 -16.93 8.54
N ALA A 211 2.33 -17.86 8.89
CA ALA A 211 2.90 -18.00 10.23
C ALA A 211 4.44 -18.00 10.12
N PHE A 212 5.10 -17.09 10.84
CA PHE A 212 6.56 -17.02 10.92
C PHE A 212 7.06 -17.75 12.15
N GLY A 213 8.02 -18.68 11.96
CA GLY A 213 8.71 -19.36 13.04
C GLY A 213 9.19 -20.76 12.65
N ARG A 214 10.09 -21.33 13.46
CA ARG A 214 10.78 -22.60 13.17
C ARG A 214 10.09 -23.84 13.78
N ARG A 215 9.08 -23.66 14.61
CA ARG A 215 8.38 -24.79 15.24
C ARG A 215 7.31 -25.34 14.31
N PRO A 216 7.02 -26.65 14.36
CA PRO A 216 5.97 -27.24 13.53
C PRO A 216 4.60 -26.62 13.83
N MET A 217 3.77 -26.55 12.79
CA MET A 217 2.40 -26.07 12.89
C MET A 217 1.57 -27.00 13.80
N PRO A 218 0.74 -26.47 14.70
CA PRO A 218 -0.21 -27.28 15.47
C PRO A 218 -1.18 -28.03 14.55
N PRO A 219 -1.64 -29.25 14.93
CA PRO A 219 -2.64 -29.97 14.16
C PRO A 219 -3.91 -29.14 13.92
N GLY A 220 -4.44 -29.21 12.69
CA GLY A 220 -5.67 -28.51 12.31
C GLY A 220 -5.49 -27.04 11.88
N VAL A 221 -4.38 -26.40 12.17
CA VAL A 221 -4.10 -25.00 11.76
C VAL A 221 -3.72 -24.97 10.28
N ARG A 222 -4.42 -24.14 9.51
CA ARG A 222 -4.24 -24.00 8.05
C ARG A 222 -3.60 -22.63 7.71
N LEU A 223 -2.39 -22.41 8.19
CA LEU A 223 -1.55 -21.26 7.84
C LEU A 223 -0.33 -21.75 7.08
N GLU A 224 0.18 -20.94 6.19
CA GLU A 224 1.42 -21.20 5.48
C GLU A 224 2.62 -20.88 6.39
N LEU A 225 3.46 -21.88 6.66
CA LEU A 225 4.60 -21.72 7.56
C LEU A 225 5.82 -21.16 6.81
N ARG A 226 6.42 -20.10 7.33
CA ARG A 226 7.64 -19.46 6.86
C ARG A 226 8.73 -19.60 7.94
N THR A 227 9.84 -20.27 7.60
CA THR A 227 10.86 -20.71 8.58
C THR A 227 12.25 -20.10 8.37
N GLY A 228 12.47 -19.42 7.26
CA GLY A 228 13.73 -18.80 6.88
C GLY A 228 14.04 -17.49 7.61
N ALA A 229 15.11 -16.81 7.20
CA ALA A 229 15.40 -15.46 7.62
C ALA A 229 14.31 -14.51 7.08
N LEU A 230 13.93 -13.48 7.85
CA LEU A 230 12.78 -12.63 7.51
C LEU A 230 12.92 -11.94 6.15
N ALA A 231 14.10 -11.40 5.86
CA ALA A 231 14.39 -10.76 4.58
C ALA A 231 14.26 -11.72 3.39
N ASP A 232 14.76 -12.97 3.54
CA ASP A 232 14.68 -13.99 2.48
C ASP A 232 13.24 -14.43 2.23
N GLU A 233 12.45 -14.58 3.29
CA GLU A 233 11.03 -14.93 3.19
C GLU A 233 10.22 -13.80 2.53
N LEU A 234 10.53 -12.53 2.84
CA LEU A 234 9.89 -11.39 2.16
C LEU A 234 10.27 -11.35 0.68
N ALA A 235 11.54 -11.58 0.34
CA ALA A 235 11.97 -11.64 -1.06
C ALA A 235 11.31 -12.81 -1.82
N ALA A 236 11.11 -13.97 -1.18
CA ALA A 236 10.36 -15.08 -1.75
C ALA A 236 8.89 -14.73 -1.97
N LEU A 237 8.23 -14.11 -0.99
CA LEU A 237 6.85 -13.64 -1.10
C LEU A 237 6.68 -12.64 -2.25
N ALA A 238 7.63 -11.71 -2.45
CA ALA A 238 7.59 -10.78 -3.57
C ALA A 238 7.65 -11.49 -4.94
N LYS A 239 8.50 -12.52 -5.07
CA LYS A 239 8.58 -13.36 -6.29
C LYS A 239 7.28 -14.14 -6.54
N GLU A 240 6.56 -14.48 -5.47
CA GLU A 240 5.25 -15.12 -5.52
C GLU A 240 4.09 -14.12 -5.79
N GLY A 241 4.41 -12.84 -6.02
CA GLY A 241 3.47 -11.79 -6.36
C GLY A 241 2.86 -11.07 -5.15
N VAL A 242 3.30 -11.29 -3.92
CA VAL A 242 2.81 -10.57 -2.74
C VAL A 242 3.40 -9.16 -2.73
N GLN A 243 2.56 -8.15 -2.88
CA GLN A 243 2.96 -6.73 -2.84
C GLN A 243 2.82 -6.12 -1.44
N SER A 244 1.87 -6.62 -0.65
CA SER A 244 1.54 -6.08 0.68
C SER A 244 1.43 -7.17 1.74
N LEU A 245 1.95 -6.89 2.93
CA LEU A 245 1.91 -7.78 4.09
C LEU A 245 1.41 -7.03 5.33
N LEU A 246 0.28 -7.47 5.90
CA LEU A 246 -0.17 -7.03 7.21
C LEU A 246 0.45 -7.94 8.28
N LEU A 247 1.35 -7.38 9.08
CA LEU A 247 1.97 -8.07 10.20
C LEU A 247 1.14 -7.85 11.47
N GLU A 248 0.40 -8.87 11.87
CA GLU A 248 -0.39 -8.90 13.11
C GLU A 248 0.32 -9.76 14.16
N GLY A 249 1.63 -9.59 14.27
CA GLY A 249 2.46 -10.41 15.17
C GLY A 249 2.29 -10.03 16.63
N GLY A 250 2.58 -11.00 17.52
CA GLY A 250 2.88 -10.68 18.91
C GLY A 250 4.19 -9.89 19.05
N ALA A 251 4.48 -9.38 20.26
CA ALA A 251 5.64 -8.52 20.54
C ALA A 251 6.97 -9.02 19.94
N THR A 252 7.24 -10.33 20.03
CA THR A 252 8.50 -10.91 19.56
C THR A 252 8.70 -10.82 18.04
N LEU A 253 7.65 -11.12 17.26
CA LEU A 253 7.76 -11.05 15.79
C LEU A 253 7.81 -9.59 15.33
N ALA A 254 6.97 -8.74 15.89
CA ALA A 254 6.98 -7.30 15.62
C ALA A 254 8.36 -6.69 15.88
N GLU A 255 8.96 -7.02 17.05
CA GLU A 255 10.31 -6.57 17.40
C GLU A 255 11.38 -7.08 16.42
N SER A 256 11.28 -8.34 15.96
CA SER A 256 12.23 -8.87 14.97
C SER A 256 12.16 -8.13 13.66
N PHE A 257 10.96 -7.86 13.13
CA PHE A 257 10.78 -7.06 11.92
C PHE A 257 11.30 -5.63 12.06
N LEU A 258 11.03 -4.98 13.21
CA LEU A 258 11.52 -3.63 13.48
C LEU A 258 13.05 -3.57 13.59
N ARG A 259 13.67 -4.56 14.25
CA ARG A 259 15.13 -4.64 14.38
C ARG A 259 15.86 -4.88 13.06
N GLU A 260 15.23 -5.60 12.13
CA GLU A 260 15.78 -5.89 10.80
C GLU A 260 15.38 -4.82 9.77
N ASP A 261 14.75 -3.72 10.23
CA ASP A 261 14.32 -2.60 9.36
C ASP A 261 13.38 -3.03 8.22
N LEU A 262 12.47 -3.97 8.52
CA LEU A 262 11.56 -4.59 7.55
C LEU A 262 10.11 -4.09 7.65
N VAL A 263 9.85 -3.07 8.45
CA VAL A 263 8.52 -2.45 8.61
C VAL A 263 8.50 -1.09 7.92
N ASP A 264 7.53 -0.88 7.03
CA ASP A 264 7.37 0.39 6.32
C ASP A 264 6.41 1.34 7.04
N LYS A 265 5.30 0.80 7.54
CA LYS A 265 4.22 1.56 8.19
C LYS A 265 3.78 0.90 9.47
N VAL A 266 3.48 1.70 10.47
CA VAL A 266 2.96 1.24 11.77
C VAL A 266 1.52 1.71 11.92
N MET A 267 0.63 0.84 12.40
CA MET A 267 -0.77 1.13 12.75
C MET A 267 -1.07 0.53 14.14
N LEU A 268 -1.25 1.39 15.12
CA LEU A 268 -1.51 0.99 16.49
C LEU A 268 -2.93 1.36 16.90
N PHE A 269 -3.70 0.38 17.35
CA PHE A 269 -5.01 0.60 17.97
C PHE A 269 -4.82 0.61 19.49
N VAL A 270 -4.97 1.77 20.10
CA VAL A 270 -4.72 1.99 21.53
C VAL A 270 -6.04 2.09 22.26
N ALA A 271 -6.33 1.09 23.08
CA ALA A 271 -7.52 1.06 23.92
C ALA A 271 -7.34 1.92 25.19
N PRO A 272 -8.40 2.55 25.72
CA PRO A 272 -8.38 3.35 26.96
C PRO A 272 -8.30 2.45 28.21
N THR A 273 -7.30 1.57 28.25
CA THR A 273 -7.11 0.55 29.31
C THR A 273 -5.65 0.53 29.77
N ILE A 274 -5.42 0.31 31.04
CA ILE A 274 -4.11 0.07 31.65
C ILE A 274 -3.93 -1.45 31.82
N GLY A 275 -2.96 -2.05 31.06
CA GLY A 275 -2.78 -3.50 30.97
C GLY A 275 -1.90 -4.13 32.06
N ARG A 276 -1.23 -3.34 32.87
CA ARG A 276 -0.38 -3.78 34.00
C ARG A 276 0.71 -4.79 33.60
N ASN A 277 0.49 -6.09 33.90
CA ASN A 277 1.51 -7.15 33.83
C ASN A 277 1.55 -7.86 32.43
N GLY A 278 0.85 -7.37 31.42
CA GLY A 278 0.92 -7.93 30.08
C GLY A 278 2.30 -7.72 29.40
N PRO A 279 2.62 -8.48 28.34
CA PRO A 279 3.86 -8.29 27.58
C PRO A 279 3.88 -6.92 26.91
N ALA A 280 5.02 -6.22 27.01
CA ALA A 280 5.22 -4.91 26.40
C ALA A 280 5.48 -5.03 24.90
N PHE A 281 5.11 -3.98 24.17
CA PHE A 281 5.48 -3.82 22.76
C PHE A 281 6.98 -3.50 22.64
N ALA A 282 7.68 -4.27 21.79
CA ALA A 282 9.08 -4.04 21.38
C ALA A 282 10.07 -3.65 22.52
N PRO A 283 10.12 -4.42 23.63
CA PRO A 283 10.90 -4.03 24.82
C PRO A 283 12.44 -4.07 24.62
N LYS A 284 12.91 -4.63 23.49
CA LYS A 284 14.35 -4.81 23.21
C LYS A 284 14.82 -3.99 22.00
N LEU A 285 14.06 -3.00 21.57
CA LEU A 285 14.57 -2.04 20.58
C LEU A 285 15.71 -1.23 21.20
N LEU A 286 16.83 -1.18 20.49
CA LEU A 286 18.05 -0.53 20.99
C LEU A 286 18.07 0.97 20.74
N ALA A 287 17.27 1.46 19.78
CA ALA A 287 17.18 2.87 19.42
C ALA A 287 15.72 3.26 19.13
N PRO A 288 15.35 4.53 19.38
CA PRO A 288 14.03 5.02 19.02
C PRO A 288 13.85 5.03 17.49
N ILE A 289 12.63 4.69 17.05
CA ILE A 289 12.21 4.82 15.64
C ILE A 289 11.25 6.00 15.55
N GLN A 290 11.62 7.00 14.75
CA GLN A 290 10.78 8.17 14.51
C GLN A 290 9.81 7.89 13.37
N LEU A 291 8.51 8.03 13.62
CA LEU A 291 7.48 7.91 12.59
C LEU A 291 7.30 9.25 11.85
N ARG A 292 7.18 9.17 10.53
CA ARG A 292 6.84 10.28 9.64
C ARG A 292 5.36 10.25 9.29
N ARG A 293 4.80 11.37 8.85
CA ARG A 293 3.38 11.49 8.48
C ARG A 293 2.44 10.91 9.55
N PHE A 294 2.75 11.20 10.81
CA PHE A 294 2.00 10.66 11.92
C PHE A 294 0.57 11.20 11.96
N THR A 295 -0.39 10.30 12.10
CA THR A 295 -1.81 10.61 12.22
C THR A 295 -2.43 9.91 13.42
N ALA A 296 -3.49 10.50 13.98
CA ALA A 296 -4.31 9.93 15.02
C ALA A 296 -5.79 10.06 14.65
N GLU A 297 -6.53 8.97 14.76
CA GLU A 297 -7.96 8.88 14.42
C GLU A 297 -8.71 8.16 15.56
N GLN A 298 -9.89 8.67 15.93
CA GLN A 298 -10.78 8.00 16.88
C GLN A 298 -11.52 6.85 16.17
N VAL A 299 -11.43 5.63 16.71
CA VAL A 299 -12.11 4.44 16.20
C VAL A 299 -12.90 3.79 17.33
N GLY A 300 -14.15 4.18 17.46
CA GLY A 300 -14.94 3.84 18.66
C GLY A 300 -14.35 4.49 19.90
N ASP A 301 -14.11 3.68 20.93
CA ASP A 301 -13.45 4.13 22.15
C ASP A 301 -11.92 4.11 22.05
N ASP A 302 -11.35 3.50 21.00
CA ASP A 302 -9.91 3.38 20.81
C ASP A 302 -9.36 4.54 19.96
N LEU A 303 -8.04 4.75 20.01
CA LEU A 303 -7.30 5.61 19.10
C LEU A 303 -6.50 4.75 18.10
N MET A 304 -6.67 4.99 16.81
CA MET A 304 -5.79 4.46 15.78
C MET A 304 -4.67 5.47 15.51
N LEU A 305 -3.44 5.09 15.80
CA LEU A 305 -2.24 5.85 15.51
C LEU A 305 -1.54 5.25 14.30
N SER A 306 -1.19 6.05 13.30
CA SER A 306 -0.52 5.58 12.10
C SER A 306 0.66 6.47 11.73
N GLY A 307 1.71 5.87 11.15
CA GLY A 307 2.86 6.62 10.65
C GLY A 307 3.81 5.71 9.88
N TYR A 308 4.66 6.33 9.07
CA TYR A 308 5.64 5.65 8.25
C TYR A 308 7.01 5.58 8.92
N ILE A 309 7.67 4.43 8.82
CA ILE A 309 9.11 4.29 9.04
C ILE A 309 9.80 4.63 7.71
N HIS A 310 9.32 4.01 6.61
CA HIS A 310 9.78 4.29 5.25
C HIS A 310 8.62 4.84 4.44
N GLU A 311 8.72 6.10 3.99
CA GLU A 311 7.73 6.71 3.10
C GLU A 311 7.80 6.07 1.71
N PRO A 312 6.66 5.91 1.00
CA PRO A 312 6.60 5.30 -0.32
C PRO A 312 7.18 6.15 -1.44
#